data_3b50f3362d9644ca06609e9dd61ad049
#
_entry.id   3b50f3362d9644ca06609e9dd61ad049
#
_cell.length_a   1.000
_cell.length_b   1.000
_cell.length_c   1.000
_cell.angle_alpha   90.00
_cell.angle_beta   90.00
_cell.angle_gamma   90.00
#
_symmetry.space_group_name_H-M   'P 1'
#
loop_
_entity.id
_entity.type
_entity.pdbx_description
1 polymer ?
#
loop_
_entity_poly.entity_id
_entity_poly.type
_entity_poly.pdbx_seq_one_letter_code
_entity_poly.pdbx_strand_id
1 'polypeptide(L)'
;MALKPITVTQLNEYLDRIVKNDPIMSNVVIKGELSGVKYHASGHIYFSLVDSGSRLNCFYSSRLVPNLKEKLSDGMEVTCTGRIGIYTGGGSYSLYVNNLEIQGTGFLSAEFERLKAKLNSEGIFDSKHKKKLPMFPAKVGVITASTGAAIRDITKTIKSRNDVCDILIFPSPVQGKGAGNEIARRIQYVNENHSDIDVLIVGRGGGSAEDLWAFNEEIVARAIFSSKIPVVSAVGHE
;
A
#
# COMPACT_ATOMS: atom_id res chain seq x y z
N MET A 1 38.87 43.37 -7.88
CA MET A 1 37.53 43.99 -7.71
C MET A 1 36.96 43.52 -6.37
N ALA A 2 36.66 44.45 -5.45
CA ALA A 2 35.99 44.07 -4.19
C ALA A 2 34.53 43.76 -4.48
N LEU A 3 34.07 42.55 -4.11
CA LEU A 3 32.68 42.18 -4.24
C LEU A 3 31.82 43.01 -3.28
N LYS A 4 30.76 43.62 -3.79
CA LYS A 4 29.81 44.36 -2.96
C LYS A 4 28.92 43.35 -2.22
N PRO A 5 28.80 43.42 -0.89
CA PRO A 5 27.94 42.51 -0.16
C PRO A 5 26.45 42.70 -0.53
N ILE A 6 25.73 41.60 -0.62
CA ILE A 6 24.26 41.59 -0.84
C ILE A 6 23.56 41.02 0.38
N THR A 7 22.28 41.35 0.57
CA THR A 7 21.48 40.83 1.67
C THR A 7 21.00 39.41 1.39
N VAL A 8 20.60 38.65 2.42
CA VAL A 8 20.00 37.32 2.27
C VAL A 8 18.75 37.37 1.38
N THR A 9 17.91 38.39 1.57
CA THR A 9 16.72 38.60 0.73
C THR A 9 17.11 38.77 -0.75
N GLN A 10 18.08 39.61 -1.04
CA GLN A 10 18.55 39.81 -2.42
C GLN A 10 19.09 38.53 -3.06
N LEU A 11 19.77 37.67 -2.25
CA LEU A 11 20.26 36.40 -2.74
C LEU A 11 19.08 35.45 -3.06
N ASN A 12 18.12 35.32 -2.15
CA ASN A 12 16.96 34.43 -2.34
C ASN A 12 16.09 34.88 -3.52
N GLU A 13 15.86 36.18 -3.67
CA GLU A 13 15.14 36.74 -4.83
C GLU A 13 15.87 36.49 -6.14
N TYR A 14 17.21 36.59 -6.12
CA TYR A 14 18.05 36.31 -7.31
C TYR A 14 17.93 34.83 -7.70
N LEU A 15 18.04 33.91 -6.73
CA LEU A 15 17.89 32.48 -6.97
C LEU A 15 16.47 32.12 -7.47
N ASP A 16 15.42 32.69 -6.88
CA ASP A 16 14.05 32.51 -7.35
C ASP A 16 13.84 32.96 -8.79
N ARG A 17 14.47 34.08 -9.16
CA ARG A 17 14.47 34.61 -10.55
C ARG A 17 15.17 33.67 -11.53
N ILE A 18 16.33 33.12 -11.15
CA ILE A 18 17.04 32.13 -11.98
C ILE A 18 16.19 30.91 -12.21
N VAL A 19 15.65 30.32 -11.13
CA VAL A 19 14.86 29.10 -11.19
C VAL A 19 13.56 29.30 -12.00
N LYS A 20 12.90 30.46 -11.86
CA LYS A 20 11.69 30.79 -12.64
C LYS A 20 11.92 30.95 -14.12
N ASN A 21 13.10 31.42 -14.50
CA ASN A 21 13.47 31.67 -15.90
C ASN A 21 14.13 30.45 -16.57
N ASP A 22 14.39 29.39 -15.82
CA ASP A 22 14.95 28.16 -16.36
C ASP A 22 13.80 27.31 -16.97
N PRO A 23 13.85 26.99 -18.27
CA PRO A 23 12.83 26.22 -18.96
C PRO A 23 12.66 24.80 -18.38
N ILE A 24 13.73 24.19 -17.89
CA ILE A 24 13.69 22.85 -17.29
C ILE A 24 12.97 22.91 -15.93
N MET A 25 13.32 23.90 -15.09
CA MET A 25 12.75 24.05 -13.75
C MET A 25 11.29 24.51 -13.77
N SER A 26 10.82 25.09 -14.88
CA SER A 26 9.44 25.54 -15.05
C SER A 26 8.46 24.39 -15.33
N ASN A 27 8.95 23.24 -15.82
CA ASN A 27 8.11 22.06 -16.11
C ASN A 27 8.95 20.79 -15.98
N VAL A 28 9.05 20.29 -14.74
CA VAL A 28 9.78 19.06 -14.41
C VAL A 28 8.81 17.91 -14.17
N VAL A 29 9.25 16.71 -14.51
CA VAL A 29 8.57 15.46 -14.19
C VAL A 29 9.46 14.66 -13.24
N ILE A 30 8.98 14.42 -12.04
CA ILE A 30 9.76 13.78 -10.97
C ILE A 30 9.00 12.56 -10.47
N LYS A 31 9.67 11.43 -10.46
CA LYS A 31 9.18 10.18 -9.87
C LYS A 31 9.78 10.02 -8.46
N GLY A 32 8.97 9.55 -7.51
CA GLY A 32 9.43 9.24 -6.16
C GLY A 32 8.32 8.65 -5.31
N GLU A 33 8.66 8.29 -4.10
CA GLU A 33 7.73 7.79 -3.08
C GLU A 33 7.24 8.95 -2.21
N LEU A 34 5.94 8.94 -1.87
CA LEU A 34 5.35 9.93 -0.96
C LEU A 34 5.81 9.69 0.48
N SER A 35 6.19 10.76 1.16
CA SER A 35 6.57 10.73 2.57
C SER A 35 6.09 11.99 3.30
N GLY A 36 5.51 11.80 4.49
CA GLY A 36 5.05 12.90 5.33
C GLY A 36 3.86 13.64 4.75
N VAL A 37 2.89 12.93 4.17
CA VAL A 37 1.67 13.51 3.56
C VAL A 37 0.81 14.18 4.63
N LYS A 38 0.55 15.48 4.46
CA LYS A 38 -0.23 16.31 5.36
C LYS A 38 -1.32 17.06 4.61
N TYR A 39 -2.56 16.82 4.98
CA TYR A 39 -3.72 17.57 4.53
C TYR A 39 -3.91 18.78 5.43
N HIS A 40 -3.71 19.98 4.90
CA HIS A 40 -3.84 21.21 5.65
C HIS A 40 -5.31 21.69 5.69
N ALA A 41 -5.70 22.40 6.75
CA ALA A 41 -7.08 22.92 6.91
C ALA A 41 -7.53 23.84 5.74
N SER A 42 -6.60 24.49 5.04
CA SER A 42 -6.86 25.27 3.81
C SER A 42 -7.14 24.41 2.57
N GLY A 43 -7.13 23.07 2.71
CA GLY A 43 -7.33 22.13 1.61
C GLY A 43 -6.08 21.83 0.77
N HIS A 44 -4.95 22.49 1.04
CA HIS A 44 -3.68 22.18 0.39
C HIS A 44 -3.09 20.88 0.94
N ILE A 45 -2.30 20.16 0.12
CA ILE A 45 -1.57 18.98 0.55
C ILE A 45 -0.07 19.28 0.48
N TYR A 46 0.63 19.00 1.57
CA TYR A 46 2.08 19.06 1.67
C TYR A 46 2.62 17.66 1.83
N PHE A 47 3.67 17.33 1.10
CA PHE A 47 4.37 16.05 1.18
C PHE A 47 5.81 16.20 0.72
N SER A 48 6.60 15.15 0.84
CA SER A 48 7.91 15.06 0.20
C SER A 48 7.92 13.91 -0.79
N LEU A 49 8.60 14.08 -1.92
CA LEU A 49 9.04 12.98 -2.74
C LEU A 49 10.40 12.52 -2.23
N VAL A 50 10.56 11.23 -2.04
CA VAL A 50 11.82 10.61 -1.61
C VAL A 50 12.23 9.53 -2.59
N ASP A 51 13.52 9.34 -2.73
CA ASP A 51 14.16 8.22 -3.40
C ASP A 51 15.28 7.65 -2.51
N SER A 52 16.13 6.78 -3.04
CA SER A 52 17.21 6.13 -2.29
C SER A 52 18.26 7.09 -1.71
N GLY A 53 18.33 8.35 -2.17
CA GLY A 53 19.38 9.28 -1.79
C GLY A 53 18.92 10.70 -1.46
N SER A 54 17.68 11.06 -1.77
CA SER A 54 17.27 12.46 -1.74
C SER A 54 15.81 12.65 -1.32
N ARG A 55 15.52 13.89 -0.89
CA ARG A 55 14.17 14.34 -0.53
C ARG A 55 13.87 15.68 -1.17
N LEU A 56 12.67 15.81 -1.73
CA LEU A 56 12.17 17.05 -2.31
C LEU A 56 10.83 17.41 -1.68
N ASN A 57 10.71 18.60 -1.11
CA ASN A 57 9.43 19.09 -0.59
C ASN A 57 8.48 19.44 -1.73
N CYS A 58 7.21 19.10 -1.57
CA CYS A 58 6.17 19.29 -2.56
C CYS A 58 4.97 20.03 -1.98
N PHE A 59 4.37 20.86 -2.81
CA PHE A 59 3.13 21.59 -2.53
C PHE A 59 2.10 21.27 -3.61
N TYR A 60 0.94 20.76 -3.21
CA TYR A 60 -0.20 20.48 -4.09
C TYR A 60 -1.38 21.36 -3.70
N SER A 61 -1.82 22.21 -4.63
CA SER A 61 -2.82 23.23 -4.38
C SER A 61 -4.20 22.61 -4.18
N SER A 62 -4.99 23.16 -3.23
CA SER A 62 -6.39 22.79 -2.99
C SER A 62 -7.28 22.86 -4.24
N ARG A 63 -6.93 23.71 -5.19
CA ARG A 63 -7.66 23.82 -6.48
C ARG A 63 -7.51 22.58 -7.35
N LEU A 64 -6.43 21.80 -7.17
CA LEU A 64 -6.11 20.61 -7.94
C LEU A 64 -6.52 19.31 -7.21
N VAL A 65 -6.74 19.37 -5.90
CA VAL A 65 -7.12 18.22 -5.07
C VAL A 65 -8.38 17.49 -5.59
N PRO A 66 -9.43 18.18 -6.11
CA PRO A 66 -10.58 17.49 -6.69
C PRO A 66 -10.26 16.58 -7.88
N ASN A 67 -9.10 16.74 -8.51
CA ASN A 67 -8.64 15.89 -9.61
C ASN A 67 -7.97 14.60 -9.12
N LEU A 68 -7.70 14.46 -7.82
CA LEU A 68 -7.15 13.23 -7.25
C LEU A 68 -8.21 12.14 -7.24
N LYS A 69 -7.89 11.01 -7.85
CA LYS A 69 -8.76 9.82 -7.87
C LYS A 69 -8.76 9.09 -6.53
N GLU A 70 -7.69 9.21 -5.78
CA GLU A 70 -7.46 8.50 -4.52
C GLU A 70 -6.82 9.44 -3.49
N LYS A 71 -7.03 9.14 -2.21
CA LYS A 71 -6.40 9.86 -1.11
C LYS A 71 -4.91 9.50 -1.05
N LEU A 72 -4.04 10.51 -1.05
CA LEU A 72 -2.60 10.30 -0.94
C LEU A 72 -2.21 9.80 0.45
N SER A 73 -1.29 8.85 0.50
CA SER A 73 -0.69 8.34 1.74
C SER A 73 0.81 8.08 1.55
N ASP A 74 1.53 8.04 2.67
CA ASP A 74 2.95 7.71 2.68
C ASP A 74 3.18 6.32 2.07
N GLY A 75 4.30 6.15 1.37
CA GLY A 75 4.67 4.91 0.72
C GLY A 75 4.14 4.76 -0.73
N MET A 76 3.27 5.64 -1.21
CA MET A 76 2.79 5.59 -2.59
C MET A 76 3.88 6.04 -3.58
N GLU A 77 4.17 5.25 -4.60
CA GLU A 77 4.97 5.69 -5.75
C GLU A 77 4.13 6.59 -6.66
N VAL A 78 4.65 7.78 -6.94
CA VAL A 78 3.97 8.77 -7.78
C VAL A 78 4.92 9.39 -8.80
N THR A 79 4.31 9.89 -9.88
CA THR A 79 4.97 10.79 -10.82
C THR A 79 4.30 12.16 -10.72
N CYS A 80 5.07 13.17 -10.31
CA CYS A 80 4.62 14.53 -10.18
C CYS A 80 5.15 15.40 -11.31
N THR A 81 4.27 16.11 -11.99
CA THR A 81 4.65 17.17 -12.94
C THR A 81 4.40 18.52 -12.30
N GLY A 82 5.35 19.42 -12.41
CA GLY A 82 5.22 20.73 -11.79
C GLY A 82 6.42 21.65 -12.07
N ARG A 83 6.48 22.75 -11.35
CA ARG A 83 7.59 23.71 -11.42
C ARG A 83 8.35 23.74 -10.10
N ILE A 84 9.64 23.94 -10.17
CA ILE A 84 10.44 24.26 -8.98
C ILE A 84 10.28 25.74 -8.65
N GLY A 85 10.17 26.07 -7.38
CA GLY A 85 10.15 27.45 -6.91
C GLY A 85 10.84 27.57 -5.57
N ILE A 86 11.37 28.76 -5.30
CA ILE A 86 12.04 29.08 -4.04
C ILE A 86 11.09 29.86 -3.15
N TYR A 87 10.94 29.42 -1.92
CA TYR A 87 10.32 30.22 -0.87
C TYR A 87 11.33 31.24 -0.35
N THR A 88 11.24 32.47 -0.85
CA THR A 88 12.23 33.52 -0.57
C THR A 88 12.35 33.89 0.90
N GLY A 89 11.25 33.78 1.67
CA GLY A 89 11.26 34.04 3.11
C GLY A 89 12.06 33.03 3.94
N GLY A 90 12.18 31.79 3.47
CA GLY A 90 12.87 30.70 4.18
C GLY A 90 14.08 30.12 3.45
N GLY A 91 14.35 30.57 2.22
CA GLY A 91 15.49 30.08 1.41
C GLY A 91 15.38 28.60 1.00
N SER A 92 14.19 28.00 1.04
CA SER A 92 13.96 26.62 0.67
C SER A 92 13.35 26.51 -0.72
N TYR A 93 13.67 25.41 -1.43
CA TYR A 93 13.03 25.10 -2.72
C TYR A 93 11.98 24.01 -2.54
N SER A 94 10.97 24.03 -3.41
CA SER A 94 9.90 23.04 -3.43
C SER A 94 9.36 22.82 -4.83
N LEU A 95 8.80 21.64 -5.07
CA LEU A 95 8.03 21.36 -6.27
C LEU A 95 6.58 21.84 -6.05
N TYR A 96 6.15 22.78 -6.89
CA TYR A 96 4.75 23.18 -7.00
C TYR A 96 4.08 22.27 -8.02
N VAL A 97 3.34 21.27 -7.51
CA VAL A 97 2.78 20.20 -8.32
C VAL A 97 1.57 20.68 -9.09
N ASN A 98 1.56 20.47 -10.41
CA ASN A 98 0.43 20.76 -11.30
C ASN A 98 -0.37 19.51 -11.62
N ASN A 99 0.31 18.34 -11.77
CA ASN A 99 -0.30 17.05 -11.99
C ASN A 99 0.40 15.99 -11.12
N LEU A 100 -0.38 15.03 -10.62
CA LEU A 100 0.12 13.91 -9.84
C LEU A 100 -0.54 12.63 -10.33
N GLU A 101 0.28 11.67 -10.71
CA GLU A 101 -0.14 10.35 -11.16
C GLU A 101 0.42 9.30 -10.20
N ILE A 102 -0.47 8.50 -9.61
CA ILE A 102 -0.08 7.40 -8.74
C ILE A 102 0.37 6.24 -9.62
N GLN A 103 1.60 5.77 -9.43
CA GLN A 103 2.16 4.66 -10.21
C GLN A 103 1.55 3.34 -9.76
N GLY A 104 1.23 2.48 -10.72
CA GLY A 104 0.74 1.12 -10.43
C GLY A 104 -0.75 0.99 -10.10
N THR A 105 -1.40 1.99 -9.51
CA THR A 105 -2.81 1.87 -9.08
C THR A 105 -3.76 1.68 -10.26
N GLY A 106 -3.54 2.37 -11.38
CA GLY A 106 -4.40 2.24 -12.55
C GLY A 106 -4.36 0.84 -13.19
N PHE A 107 -3.18 0.24 -13.30
CA PHE A 107 -3.01 -1.11 -13.87
C PHE A 107 -3.49 -2.19 -12.89
N LEU A 108 -3.05 -2.12 -11.63
CA LEU A 108 -3.44 -3.07 -10.60
C LEU A 108 -4.96 -3.01 -10.33
N SER A 109 -5.54 -1.81 -10.29
CA SER A 109 -6.98 -1.64 -10.11
C SER A 109 -7.78 -2.22 -11.29
N ALA A 110 -7.37 -1.97 -12.53
CA ALA A 110 -8.03 -2.54 -13.71
C ALA A 110 -7.93 -4.07 -13.75
N GLU A 111 -6.75 -4.62 -13.42
CA GLU A 111 -6.53 -6.07 -13.36
C GLU A 111 -7.36 -6.71 -12.24
N PHE A 112 -7.42 -6.07 -11.07
CA PHE A 112 -8.28 -6.50 -9.96
C PHE A 112 -9.76 -6.55 -10.36
N GLU A 113 -10.30 -5.48 -10.95
CA GLU A 113 -11.71 -5.45 -11.33
C GLU A 113 -12.00 -6.46 -12.47
N ARG A 114 -11.06 -6.67 -13.39
CA ARG A 114 -11.17 -7.70 -14.43
C ARG A 114 -11.23 -9.10 -13.83
N LEU A 115 -10.32 -9.41 -12.90
CA LEU A 115 -10.29 -10.69 -12.21
C LEU A 115 -11.53 -10.90 -11.34
N LYS A 116 -11.94 -9.90 -10.61
CA LYS A 116 -13.15 -9.92 -9.76
C LYS A 116 -14.40 -10.19 -10.60
N ALA A 117 -14.56 -9.50 -11.75
CA ALA A 117 -15.67 -9.74 -12.67
C ALA A 117 -15.66 -11.17 -13.21
N LYS A 118 -14.50 -11.69 -13.62
CA LYS A 118 -14.32 -13.08 -14.07
C LYS A 118 -14.75 -14.09 -12.99
N LEU A 119 -14.18 -13.98 -11.79
CA LEU A 119 -14.47 -14.93 -10.70
C LEU A 119 -15.93 -14.82 -10.22
N ASN A 120 -16.51 -13.62 -10.29
CA ASN A 120 -17.92 -13.42 -9.98
C ASN A 120 -18.83 -14.10 -11.03
N SER A 121 -18.49 -14.01 -12.32
CA SER A 121 -19.25 -14.69 -13.38
C SER A 121 -19.17 -16.22 -13.30
N GLU A 122 -18.09 -16.74 -12.71
CA GLU A 122 -17.93 -18.17 -12.42
C GLU A 122 -18.67 -18.60 -11.12
N GLY A 123 -19.26 -17.66 -10.37
CA GLY A 123 -20.01 -17.93 -9.13
C GLY A 123 -19.14 -18.27 -7.92
N ILE A 124 -17.81 -17.99 -7.98
CA ILE A 124 -16.87 -18.31 -6.89
C ILE A 124 -17.23 -17.57 -5.59
N PHE A 125 -17.80 -16.38 -5.71
CA PHE A 125 -18.18 -15.56 -4.56
C PHE A 125 -19.60 -15.83 -4.02
N ASP A 126 -20.36 -16.74 -4.62
CA ASP A 126 -21.71 -17.05 -4.18
C ASP A 126 -21.73 -17.52 -2.72
N SER A 127 -22.70 -17.03 -1.98
CA SER A 127 -22.85 -17.36 -0.55
C SER A 127 -23.08 -18.86 -0.30
N LYS A 128 -23.65 -19.60 -1.28
CA LYS A 128 -23.86 -21.05 -1.22
C LYS A 128 -22.58 -21.86 -1.07
N HIS A 129 -21.42 -21.31 -1.49
CA HIS A 129 -20.10 -21.94 -1.39
C HIS A 129 -19.39 -21.61 -0.08
N LYS A 130 -19.87 -20.61 0.67
CA LYS A 130 -19.24 -20.21 1.93
C LYS A 130 -19.54 -21.22 3.02
N LYS A 131 -18.48 -21.75 3.64
CA LYS A 131 -18.58 -22.69 4.74
C LYS A 131 -18.92 -21.97 6.04
N LYS A 132 -19.76 -22.59 6.86
CA LYS A 132 -20.07 -22.08 8.20
C LYS A 132 -18.83 -22.20 9.09
N LEU A 133 -18.54 -21.16 9.82
CA LEU A 133 -17.51 -21.20 10.86
C LEU A 133 -18.06 -21.97 12.07
N PRO A 134 -17.25 -22.84 12.72
CA PRO A 134 -17.63 -23.46 13.97
C PRO A 134 -17.73 -22.40 15.07
N MET A 135 -18.71 -22.61 15.99
CA MET A 135 -18.89 -21.67 17.10
C MET A 135 -17.72 -21.72 18.09
N PHE A 136 -17.17 -22.90 18.31
CA PHE A 136 -16.04 -23.16 19.22
C PHE A 136 -14.97 -23.99 18.48
N PRO A 137 -14.04 -23.36 17.75
CA PRO A 137 -12.97 -24.09 17.11
C PRO A 137 -12.00 -24.62 18.16
N ALA A 138 -11.69 -25.92 18.09
CA ALA A 138 -10.67 -26.55 18.93
C ALA A 138 -9.26 -26.33 18.34
N LYS A 139 -9.17 -26.29 17.00
CA LYS A 139 -7.88 -26.15 16.31
C LYS A 139 -7.97 -25.16 15.16
N VAL A 140 -7.10 -24.14 15.16
CA VAL A 140 -7.02 -23.10 14.14
C VAL A 140 -5.67 -23.17 13.43
N GLY A 141 -5.70 -23.32 12.10
CA GLY A 141 -4.52 -23.15 11.25
C GLY A 141 -4.30 -21.68 10.87
N VAL A 142 -3.07 -21.23 10.82
CA VAL A 142 -2.71 -19.87 10.43
C VAL A 142 -1.64 -19.91 9.36
N ILE A 143 -1.96 -19.43 8.16
CA ILE A 143 -1.00 -19.23 7.05
C ILE A 143 -0.61 -17.75 7.03
N THR A 144 0.63 -17.46 7.38
CA THR A 144 1.21 -16.11 7.42
C THR A 144 2.74 -16.18 7.37
N ALA A 145 3.43 -15.03 7.34
CA ALA A 145 4.89 -15.00 7.46
C ALA A 145 5.35 -15.61 8.80
N SER A 146 6.52 -16.24 8.81
CA SER A 146 7.11 -16.85 10.01
C SER A 146 7.42 -15.84 11.12
N THR A 147 7.58 -14.57 10.76
CA THR A 147 7.90 -13.46 11.66
C THR A 147 7.02 -12.25 11.33
N GLY A 148 6.80 -11.38 12.31
CA GLY A 148 6.07 -10.13 12.08
C GLY A 148 4.97 -9.85 13.09
N ALA A 149 4.24 -8.74 12.89
CA ALA A 149 3.16 -8.32 13.78
C ALA A 149 1.94 -9.24 13.65
N ALA A 150 1.55 -9.57 12.41
CA ALA A 150 0.34 -10.34 12.13
C ALA A 150 0.25 -11.66 12.91
N ILE A 151 1.31 -12.46 12.95
CA ILE A 151 1.32 -13.72 13.69
C ILE A 151 1.10 -13.51 15.19
N ARG A 152 1.71 -12.45 15.75
CA ARG A 152 1.55 -12.10 17.18
C ARG A 152 0.14 -11.64 17.48
N ASP A 153 -0.42 -10.78 16.63
CA ASP A 153 -1.76 -10.22 16.81
C ASP A 153 -2.85 -11.30 16.68
N ILE A 154 -2.74 -12.17 15.67
CA ILE A 154 -3.66 -13.30 15.48
C ILE A 154 -3.59 -14.23 16.70
N THR A 155 -2.37 -14.64 17.11
CA THR A 155 -2.19 -15.55 18.25
C THR A 155 -2.70 -14.94 19.55
N LYS A 156 -2.37 -13.68 19.81
CA LYS A 156 -2.85 -12.94 20.99
C LYS A 156 -4.36 -12.83 21.02
N THR A 157 -4.98 -12.51 19.88
CA THR A 157 -6.43 -12.36 19.75
C THR A 157 -7.15 -13.68 19.98
N ILE A 158 -6.68 -14.79 19.39
CA ILE A 158 -7.27 -16.10 19.59
C ILE A 158 -7.16 -16.50 21.07
N LYS A 159 -5.95 -16.42 21.65
CA LYS A 159 -5.70 -16.83 23.05
C LYS A 159 -6.43 -15.97 24.07
N SER A 160 -6.69 -14.70 23.79
CA SER A 160 -7.48 -13.84 24.68
C SER A 160 -8.97 -14.19 24.72
N ARG A 161 -9.48 -14.90 23.70
CA ARG A 161 -10.90 -15.27 23.60
C ARG A 161 -11.16 -16.75 23.81
N ASN A 162 -10.19 -17.60 23.47
CA ASN A 162 -10.25 -19.05 23.62
C ASN A 162 -8.82 -19.57 23.86
N ASP A 163 -8.45 -19.70 25.13
CA ASP A 163 -7.13 -20.12 25.57
C ASP A 163 -6.85 -21.62 25.38
N VAL A 164 -7.92 -22.42 25.27
CA VAL A 164 -7.84 -23.88 25.03
C VAL A 164 -7.72 -24.24 23.54
N CYS A 165 -7.86 -23.25 22.64
CA CYS A 165 -7.74 -23.47 21.20
C CYS A 165 -6.27 -23.73 20.81
N ASP A 166 -6.03 -24.82 20.09
CA ASP A 166 -4.74 -25.09 19.48
C ASP A 166 -4.52 -24.20 18.24
N ILE A 167 -3.31 -23.65 18.12
CA ILE A 167 -2.94 -22.81 16.98
C ILE A 167 -1.77 -23.46 16.25
N LEU A 168 -1.99 -23.89 15.01
CA LEU A 168 -0.96 -24.40 14.12
C LEU A 168 -0.56 -23.34 13.11
N ILE A 169 0.73 -23.00 13.09
CA ILE A 169 1.26 -21.99 12.18
C ILE A 169 1.91 -22.68 10.99
N PHE A 170 1.48 -22.29 9.80
CA PHE A 170 2.03 -22.73 8.51
C PHE A 170 2.74 -21.55 7.83
N PRO A 171 4.05 -21.40 8.04
CA PRO A 171 4.79 -20.29 7.47
C PRO A 171 4.71 -20.28 5.94
N SER A 172 4.47 -19.08 5.39
CA SER A 172 4.44 -18.84 3.94
C SER A 172 4.93 -17.43 3.64
N PRO A 173 5.65 -17.19 2.54
CA PRO A 173 5.79 -15.85 2.00
C PRO A 173 4.41 -15.25 1.74
N VAL A 174 4.19 -14.00 2.19
CA VAL A 174 2.90 -13.30 2.06
C VAL A 174 3.03 -12.01 1.26
N GLN A 175 4.19 -11.77 0.65
CA GLN A 175 4.50 -10.64 -0.22
C GLN A 175 5.64 -11.00 -1.19
N GLY A 176 5.77 -10.20 -2.25
CA GLY A 176 6.78 -10.40 -3.28
C GLY A 176 6.37 -11.39 -4.36
N LYS A 177 7.22 -11.50 -5.37
CA LYS A 177 6.95 -12.30 -6.56
C LYS A 177 6.78 -13.79 -6.20
N GLY A 178 5.65 -14.37 -6.62
CA GLY A 178 5.34 -15.79 -6.40
C GLY A 178 4.71 -16.11 -5.04
N ALA A 179 4.49 -15.12 -4.17
CA ALA A 179 3.87 -15.35 -2.86
C ALA A 179 2.46 -15.93 -2.99
N GLY A 180 1.66 -15.53 -3.99
CA GLY A 180 0.35 -16.12 -4.24
C GLY A 180 0.39 -17.62 -4.48
N ASN A 181 1.38 -18.11 -5.25
CA ASN A 181 1.60 -19.54 -5.47
C ASN A 181 1.92 -20.28 -4.18
N GLU A 182 2.77 -19.70 -3.32
CA GLU A 182 3.14 -20.31 -2.05
C GLU A 182 1.96 -20.35 -1.06
N ILE A 183 1.16 -19.27 -1.01
CA ILE A 183 -0.08 -19.24 -0.22
C ILE A 183 -1.04 -20.34 -0.69
N ALA A 184 -1.28 -20.44 -2.00
CA ALA A 184 -2.16 -21.46 -2.57
C ALA A 184 -1.69 -22.89 -2.27
N ARG A 185 -0.38 -23.17 -2.45
CA ARG A 185 0.23 -24.46 -2.09
C ARG A 185 0.07 -24.77 -0.60
N ARG A 186 0.22 -23.76 0.26
CA ARG A 186 0.08 -23.94 1.70
C ARG A 186 -1.35 -24.25 2.09
N ILE A 187 -2.35 -23.58 1.47
CA ILE A 187 -3.76 -23.91 1.65
C ILE A 187 -4.02 -25.36 1.25
N GLN A 188 -3.54 -25.78 0.07
CA GLN A 188 -3.68 -27.16 -0.38
C GLN A 188 -3.04 -28.16 0.56
N TYR A 189 -1.79 -27.91 0.97
CA TYR A 189 -1.06 -28.78 1.92
C TYR A 189 -1.83 -29.01 3.23
N VAL A 190 -2.38 -27.92 3.79
CA VAL A 190 -3.18 -28.01 5.03
C VAL A 190 -4.42 -28.85 4.83
N ASN A 191 -5.14 -28.68 3.72
CA ASN A 191 -6.33 -29.45 3.39
C ASN A 191 -6.05 -30.96 3.18
N GLU A 192 -4.86 -31.32 2.73
CA GLU A 192 -4.47 -32.71 2.47
C GLU A 192 -3.93 -33.42 3.72
N ASN A 193 -3.24 -32.69 4.60
CA ASN A 193 -2.47 -33.28 5.69
C ASN A 193 -2.99 -32.96 7.10
N HIS A 194 -3.94 -32.00 7.23
CA HIS A 194 -4.43 -31.51 8.51
C HIS A 194 -5.96 -31.38 8.52
N SER A 195 -6.66 -32.50 8.30
CA SER A 195 -8.13 -32.55 8.28
C SER A 195 -8.78 -32.28 9.65
N ASP A 196 -7.97 -32.22 10.69
CA ASP A 196 -8.34 -31.93 12.07
C ASP A 196 -8.37 -30.42 12.40
N ILE A 197 -8.08 -29.56 11.43
CA ILE A 197 -8.19 -28.10 11.57
C ILE A 197 -9.63 -27.67 11.31
N ASP A 198 -10.21 -26.94 12.26
CA ASP A 198 -11.59 -26.45 12.20
C ASP A 198 -11.74 -25.18 11.36
N VAL A 199 -10.74 -24.30 11.40
CA VAL A 199 -10.70 -22.99 10.67
C VAL A 199 -9.28 -22.70 10.22
N LEU A 200 -9.15 -22.18 9.01
CA LEU A 200 -7.88 -21.74 8.45
C LEU A 200 -7.89 -20.22 8.29
N ILE A 201 -6.99 -19.52 8.97
CA ILE A 201 -6.78 -18.09 8.80
C ILE A 201 -5.64 -17.89 7.81
N VAL A 202 -5.89 -17.13 6.74
CA VAL A 202 -4.88 -16.78 5.73
C VAL A 202 -4.74 -15.28 5.69
N GLY A 203 -3.55 -14.78 6.03
CA GLY A 203 -3.44 -13.34 6.13
C GLY A 203 -2.06 -12.78 6.37
N ARG A 204 -2.01 -11.44 6.39
CA ARG A 204 -0.85 -10.63 6.75
C ARG A 204 -1.29 -9.30 7.35
N GLY A 205 -0.40 -8.63 8.06
CA GLY A 205 -0.60 -7.26 8.51
C GLY A 205 -0.66 -6.26 7.35
N GLY A 206 -0.78 -4.99 7.66
CA GLY A 206 -0.82 -3.89 6.69
C GLY A 206 0.40 -3.84 5.76
N GLY A 207 0.32 -3.02 4.73
CA GLY A 207 1.33 -2.81 3.71
C GLY A 207 0.76 -2.01 2.55
N SER A 208 1.58 -1.74 1.54
CA SER A 208 1.14 -1.11 0.30
C SER A 208 0.19 -2.03 -0.49
N ALA A 209 -0.54 -1.48 -1.46
CA ALA A 209 -1.41 -2.28 -2.33
C ALA A 209 -0.63 -3.37 -3.08
N GLU A 210 0.61 -3.08 -3.48
CA GLU A 210 1.52 -4.02 -4.13
C GLU A 210 1.90 -5.16 -3.19
N ASP A 211 2.14 -4.88 -1.93
CA ASP A 211 2.46 -5.88 -0.91
C ASP A 211 1.29 -6.84 -0.65
N LEU A 212 0.07 -6.32 -0.74
CA LEU A 212 -1.17 -7.10 -0.55
C LEU A 212 -1.58 -7.85 -1.81
N TRP A 213 -0.97 -7.54 -2.96
CA TRP A 213 -1.38 -8.06 -4.27
C TRP A 213 -1.36 -9.58 -4.37
N ALA A 214 -0.44 -10.25 -3.68
CA ALA A 214 -0.35 -11.70 -3.66
C ALA A 214 -1.68 -12.39 -3.26
N PHE A 215 -2.49 -11.74 -2.43
CA PHE A 215 -3.81 -12.24 -2.03
C PHE A 215 -4.90 -11.98 -3.08
N ASN A 216 -4.64 -11.11 -4.06
CA ASN A 216 -5.54 -10.83 -5.19
C ASN A 216 -5.24 -11.72 -6.41
N GLU A 217 -4.27 -12.62 -6.34
CA GLU A 217 -3.99 -13.55 -7.43
C GLU A 217 -5.09 -14.61 -7.56
N GLU A 218 -5.49 -14.94 -8.80
CA GLU A 218 -6.54 -15.92 -9.10
C GLU A 218 -6.29 -17.29 -8.44
N ILE A 219 -5.02 -17.70 -8.37
CA ILE A 219 -4.64 -18.99 -7.78
C ILE A 219 -5.00 -19.07 -6.29
N VAL A 220 -4.89 -17.95 -5.56
CA VAL A 220 -5.26 -17.89 -4.14
C VAL A 220 -6.76 -17.96 -3.96
N ALA A 221 -7.52 -17.20 -4.77
CA ALA A 221 -8.99 -17.24 -4.74
C ALA A 221 -9.51 -18.65 -5.02
N ARG A 222 -8.94 -19.35 -6.00
CA ARG A 222 -9.31 -20.74 -6.32
C ARG A 222 -8.90 -21.73 -5.24
N ALA A 223 -7.75 -21.56 -4.60
CA ALA A 223 -7.31 -22.40 -3.48
C ALA A 223 -8.26 -22.25 -2.28
N ILE A 224 -8.67 -21.01 -1.97
CA ILE A 224 -9.67 -20.74 -0.92
C ILE A 224 -11.01 -21.38 -1.27
N PHE A 225 -11.49 -21.21 -2.49
CA PHE A 225 -12.74 -21.81 -2.96
C PHE A 225 -12.74 -23.33 -2.87
N SER A 226 -11.64 -23.97 -3.22
CA SER A 226 -11.49 -25.44 -3.21
C SER A 226 -11.20 -26.02 -1.82
N SER A 227 -10.87 -25.15 -0.84
CA SER A 227 -10.56 -25.61 0.53
C SER A 227 -11.74 -26.33 1.14
N LYS A 228 -11.52 -27.47 1.77
CA LYS A 228 -12.52 -28.22 2.57
C LYS A 228 -12.72 -27.56 3.94
N ILE A 229 -11.68 -26.96 4.47
CA ILE A 229 -11.67 -26.24 5.75
C ILE A 229 -12.21 -24.82 5.51
N PRO A 230 -13.08 -24.28 6.39
CA PRO A 230 -13.49 -22.88 6.32
C PRO A 230 -12.29 -21.94 6.38
N VAL A 231 -12.19 -20.99 5.44
CA VAL A 231 -11.08 -20.04 5.37
C VAL A 231 -11.55 -18.65 5.77
N VAL A 232 -10.80 -18.01 6.65
CA VAL A 232 -10.94 -16.59 7.03
C VAL A 232 -9.78 -15.82 6.43
N SER A 233 -10.07 -14.83 5.60
CA SER A 233 -9.08 -13.91 5.07
C SER A 233 -8.83 -12.78 6.07
N ALA A 234 -7.57 -12.58 6.46
CA ALA A 234 -7.11 -11.54 7.39
C ALA A 234 -6.00 -10.74 6.72
N VAL A 235 -6.37 -9.92 5.73
CA VAL A 235 -5.45 -9.17 4.87
C VAL A 235 -5.65 -7.67 5.06
N GLY A 236 -4.57 -6.98 5.42
CA GLY A 236 -4.60 -5.54 5.68
C GLY A 236 -5.00 -5.19 7.11
N HIS A 237 -5.16 -3.89 7.35
CA HIS A 237 -5.58 -3.31 8.64
C HIS A 237 -6.70 -2.31 8.37
N GLU A 238 -7.78 -2.43 9.12
CA GLU A 238 -8.79 -1.37 9.23
C GLU A 238 -8.55 -0.52 10.46
#